data_36c85fcf030c95121acf6647568914b0
#
_entry.id   36c85fcf030c95121acf6647568914b0
#
_cell.length_a   1.000
_cell.length_b   1.000
_cell.length_c   1.000
_cell.angle_alpha   90.00
_cell.angle_beta   90.00
_cell.angle_gamma   90.00
#
_symmetry.space_group_name_H-M   'P 1'
#
loop_
_entity.id
_entity.type
_entity.pdbx_description
1 polymer ?
#
loop_
_entity_poly.entity_id
_entity_poly.type
_entity_poly.pdbx_seq_one_letter_code
_entity_poly.pdbx_strand_id
1 'polypeptide(L)'
;MVESRNSLPNINRRTLLAASAALGGSLLLPAQARAQAPQPRRGGTLRISMPYNPAALDPMTGRNQPDFNALYALYDALVDFDPDTLEMKPGLAKAWNFPDSTTLVMDLREGVEFHDGTPFDAEAVKFNLDRSMTDQRSNVKSDLTTVASVEVTGPHQVTLKLKIPNAGLPAILSNRAGCMLSPASVKAVADGNVDRAPVGTGPFKFVEWRDNDLIKVERNTNYWQDGQPYLDGIEFKIINELNTAARTVTAGQADIALNLAAQQIALARRDSNLATTAVPSMTVYTALYNYVDGPFGDVRIRQAANYALNREELNRVLMLGLGDPTCSIFPRSFWAADPETVDYYKHDVDKAKSLLAEAGHPNGIEIEAWGWPDQASVQRQELISSQLAQAGIRLKLTPVPPAQAMSNFFIEKRGQMIVTPTGGLPEPSIAYERMFAADALRNASKKEVDGYRPLVDATMSIFDQEERTKALHKLHRFVVEQALHLPQYMSASMAVHSLNVKDFRYGVITSPKFHTVWLDQA
;
A
#
# COMPACT_ATOMS: atom_id res chain seq x y z
N MET A 1 55.65 46.97 -22.40
CA MET A 1 55.42 48.33 -22.94
C MET A 1 54.32 48.21 -24.00
N VAL A 2 53.15 48.71 -23.74
CA VAL A 2 52.24 49.58 -24.44
C VAL A 2 50.92 49.60 -23.70
N GLU A 3 50.64 50.76 -23.17
CA GLU A 3 49.38 51.14 -22.52
C GLU A 3 48.20 51.10 -23.53
N SER A 4 47.04 50.63 -23.06
CA SER A 4 45.77 50.92 -23.74
C SER A 4 44.85 51.70 -22.78
N ARG A 5 44.59 52.95 -23.17
CA ARG A 5 43.74 53.92 -22.49
C ARG A 5 42.26 53.50 -22.57
N ASN A 6 41.64 53.48 -21.42
CA ASN A 6 40.16 53.45 -21.30
C ASN A 6 39.59 54.82 -21.74
N SER A 7 38.78 54.83 -22.77
CA SER A 7 37.92 55.95 -23.15
C SER A 7 36.47 55.66 -22.73
N LEU A 8 35.95 56.43 -21.75
CA LEU A 8 34.54 56.44 -21.39
C LEU A 8 33.72 57.10 -22.51
N PRO A 9 32.54 56.58 -22.89
CA PRO A 9 31.69 57.25 -23.89
C PRO A 9 30.96 58.44 -23.29
N ASN A 10 30.99 59.60 -23.98
CA ASN A 10 30.26 60.80 -23.64
C ASN A 10 28.74 60.57 -23.68
N ILE A 11 28.07 60.67 -22.55
CA ILE A 11 26.60 60.61 -22.44
C ILE A 11 26.04 62.00 -22.80
N ASN A 12 25.33 62.05 -23.93
CA ASN A 12 24.68 63.26 -24.41
C ASN A 12 23.37 63.54 -23.64
N ARG A 13 23.06 64.82 -23.39
CA ARG A 13 21.85 65.28 -22.65
C ARG A 13 20.51 64.73 -23.23
N ARG A 14 20.47 64.32 -24.49
CA ARG A 14 19.29 63.69 -25.09
C ARG A 14 19.05 62.26 -24.65
N THR A 15 20.08 61.53 -24.25
CA THR A 15 19.99 60.14 -23.71
C THR A 15 19.51 60.12 -22.28
N LEU A 16 19.74 61.17 -21.52
CA LEU A 16 19.25 61.30 -20.11
C LEU A 16 17.75 61.64 -20.05
N LEU A 17 17.19 62.30 -21.04
CA LEU A 17 15.75 62.61 -21.10
C LEU A 17 14.90 61.43 -21.61
N ALA A 18 15.47 60.51 -22.38
CA ALA A 18 14.80 59.29 -22.81
C ALA A 18 14.72 58.24 -21.69
N ALA A 19 15.67 58.24 -20.75
CA ALA A 19 15.68 57.33 -19.60
C ALA A 19 14.65 57.71 -18.51
N SER A 20 14.27 58.99 -18.41
CA SER A 20 13.30 59.49 -17.42
C SER A 20 11.84 59.24 -17.83
N ALA A 21 11.55 59.01 -19.13
CA ALA A 21 10.20 58.70 -19.61
C ALA A 21 9.87 57.19 -19.52
N ALA A 22 10.88 56.34 -19.39
CA ALA A 22 10.70 54.88 -19.25
C ALA A 22 10.45 54.42 -17.80
N LEU A 23 10.69 55.27 -16.81
CA LEU A 23 10.49 54.96 -15.37
C LEU A 23 9.10 55.33 -14.83
N GLY A 24 8.29 56.06 -15.59
CA GLY A 24 6.95 56.48 -15.23
C GLY A 24 5.81 55.57 -15.67
N GLY A 25 6.08 54.55 -16.48
CA GLY A 25 5.07 53.65 -17.06
C GLY A 25 4.92 52.29 -16.41
N SER A 26 5.73 51.96 -15.40
CA SER A 26 5.80 50.56 -14.84
C SER A 26 4.96 50.34 -13.57
N LEU A 27 4.06 51.25 -13.23
CA LEU A 27 3.33 51.18 -11.95
C LEU A 27 1.84 50.77 -12.06
N LEU A 28 1.39 50.26 -13.20
CA LEU A 28 0.02 49.77 -13.38
C LEU A 28 -0.01 48.42 -14.12
N LEU A 29 0.89 47.48 -13.79
CA LEU A 29 0.57 46.06 -14.03
C LEU A 29 -0.36 45.68 -12.86
N PRO A 30 -1.58 45.20 -13.12
CA PRO A 30 -2.40 44.62 -12.09
C PRO A 30 -1.58 43.51 -11.49
N ALA A 31 -1.31 43.57 -10.17
CA ALA A 31 -0.80 42.45 -9.42
C ALA A 31 -1.72 41.28 -9.81
N GLN A 32 -1.20 40.31 -10.57
CA GLN A 32 -1.91 39.06 -10.75
C GLN A 32 -2.18 38.55 -9.34
N ALA A 33 -3.42 38.69 -8.91
CA ALA A 33 -3.89 38.07 -7.69
C ALA A 33 -3.60 36.59 -7.90
N ARG A 34 -2.49 36.09 -7.34
CA ARG A 34 -2.29 34.66 -7.15
C ARG A 34 -3.52 34.25 -6.37
N ALA A 35 -4.40 33.48 -7.00
CA ALA A 35 -5.52 32.88 -6.32
C ALA A 35 -4.91 32.17 -5.11
N GLN A 36 -5.18 32.69 -3.92
CA GLN A 36 -4.72 32.11 -2.67
C GLN A 36 -5.34 30.71 -2.64
N ALA A 37 -4.53 29.68 -2.46
CA ALA A 37 -5.04 28.33 -2.33
C ALA A 37 -6.18 28.33 -1.30
N PRO A 38 -7.31 27.67 -1.57
CA PRO A 38 -8.43 27.69 -0.65
C PRO A 38 -7.97 27.17 0.72
N GLN A 39 -8.31 27.91 1.77
CA GLN A 39 -7.94 27.54 3.15
C GLN A 39 -8.89 26.44 3.64
N PRO A 40 -8.39 25.44 4.40
CA PRO A 40 -9.23 24.41 4.98
C PRO A 40 -10.38 25.00 5.80
N ARG A 41 -11.58 24.46 5.58
CA ARG A 41 -12.81 24.85 6.29
C ARG A 41 -13.21 23.75 7.25
N ARG A 42 -13.71 24.13 8.41
CA ARG A 42 -14.28 23.19 9.39
C ARG A 42 -15.75 22.95 9.12
N GLY A 43 -16.20 21.73 9.36
CA GLY A 43 -17.59 21.33 9.28
C GLY A 43 -17.90 20.36 8.16
N GLY A 44 -19.14 19.87 8.17
CA GLY A 44 -19.66 18.92 7.21
C GLY A 44 -19.31 17.46 7.51
N THR A 45 -20.17 16.57 7.04
CA THR A 45 -19.99 15.10 7.11
C THR A 45 -19.57 14.59 5.75
N LEU A 46 -18.44 13.91 5.68
CA LEU A 46 -17.95 13.27 4.46
C LEU A 46 -18.69 11.94 4.23
N ARG A 47 -19.33 11.79 3.08
CA ARG A 47 -20.06 10.58 2.70
C ARG A 47 -19.21 9.76 1.73
N ILE A 48 -18.89 8.53 2.13
CA ILE A 48 -18.01 7.64 1.37
C ILE A 48 -18.77 6.38 0.97
N SER A 49 -18.76 6.03 -0.31
CA SER A 49 -19.20 4.73 -0.79
C SER A 49 -18.02 3.77 -0.87
N MET A 50 -18.13 2.59 -0.26
CA MET A 50 -17.13 1.52 -0.35
C MET A 50 -17.79 0.16 -0.65
N PRO A 51 -17.12 -0.76 -1.41
CA PRO A 51 -17.78 -1.95 -1.94
C PRO A 51 -17.93 -3.11 -0.94
N TYR A 52 -17.31 -3.03 0.22
CA TYR A 52 -17.23 -4.19 1.14
C TYR A 52 -17.51 -3.79 2.58
N ASN A 53 -18.23 -4.69 3.29
CA ASN A 53 -18.39 -4.59 4.73
C ASN A 53 -17.09 -5.05 5.43
N PRO A 54 -16.54 -4.30 6.39
CA PRO A 54 -15.43 -4.76 7.20
C PRO A 54 -15.74 -6.05 7.95
N ALA A 55 -14.72 -6.84 8.22
CA ALA A 55 -14.85 -8.03 9.07
C ALA A 55 -14.78 -7.65 10.56
N ALA A 56 -13.93 -6.69 10.92
CA ALA A 56 -13.71 -6.21 12.26
C ALA A 56 -13.15 -4.77 12.23
N LEU A 57 -13.42 -4.01 13.27
CA LEU A 57 -12.81 -2.70 13.51
C LEU A 57 -11.74 -2.73 14.63
N ASP A 58 -11.45 -3.89 15.19
CA ASP A 58 -10.26 -4.10 16.03
C ASP A 58 -9.04 -4.31 15.10
N PRO A 59 -7.97 -3.52 15.23
CA PRO A 59 -6.79 -3.63 14.35
C PRO A 59 -6.15 -5.01 14.38
N MET A 60 -6.21 -5.70 15.51
CA MET A 60 -5.61 -7.02 15.71
C MET A 60 -6.38 -8.12 14.96
N THR A 61 -7.71 -8.06 14.92
CA THR A 61 -8.58 -9.10 14.34
C THR A 61 -8.98 -8.85 12.90
N GLY A 62 -8.85 -7.62 12.40
CA GLY A 62 -9.10 -7.27 11.00
C GLY A 62 -8.28 -8.11 10.02
N ARG A 63 -8.86 -8.47 8.87
CA ARG A 63 -8.23 -9.41 7.90
C ARG A 63 -8.11 -8.86 6.50
N ASN A 64 -9.01 -7.96 6.11
CA ASN A 64 -9.26 -7.61 4.73
C ASN A 64 -8.98 -6.13 4.46
N GLN A 65 -8.76 -5.80 3.19
CA GLN A 65 -8.60 -4.42 2.75
C GLN A 65 -9.77 -3.48 3.16
N PRO A 66 -11.04 -3.90 3.15
CA PRO A 66 -12.16 -3.06 3.61
C PRO A 66 -12.01 -2.57 5.05
N ASP A 67 -11.42 -3.38 5.93
CA ASP A 67 -11.20 -3.00 7.33
C ASP A 67 -10.34 -1.73 7.42
N PHE A 68 -9.37 -1.57 6.52
CA PHE A 68 -8.46 -0.43 6.47
C PHE A 68 -9.10 0.89 6.04
N ASN A 69 -10.22 0.86 5.31
CA ASN A 69 -10.89 2.08 4.87
C ASN A 69 -11.36 2.94 6.05
N ALA A 70 -11.77 2.30 7.16
CA ALA A 70 -12.21 2.98 8.37
C ALA A 70 -11.12 3.04 9.47
N LEU A 71 -10.06 2.22 9.36
CA LEU A 71 -9.08 2.02 10.44
C LEU A 71 -8.40 3.33 10.86
N TYR A 72 -7.81 4.06 9.90
CA TYR A 72 -7.10 5.32 10.19
C TYR A 72 -8.02 6.52 10.47
N ALA A 73 -9.34 6.35 10.39
CA ALA A 73 -10.28 7.30 10.97
C ALA A 73 -10.39 7.11 12.50
N LEU A 74 -10.24 5.88 12.98
CA LEU A 74 -10.46 5.51 14.38
C LEU A 74 -9.16 5.42 15.19
N TYR A 75 -8.04 5.12 14.54
CA TYR A 75 -6.77 4.85 15.20
C TYR A 75 -5.63 5.65 14.60
N ASP A 76 -4.70 6.07 15.45
CA ASP A 76 -3.35 6.37 15.04
C ASP A 76 -2.45 5.16 15.29
N ALA A 77 -1.40 5.05 14.49
CA ALA A 77 -0.35 4.05 14.67
C ALA A 77 0.86 4.63 15.42
N LEU A 78 1.72 3.76 15.96
CA LEU A 78 2.98 4.18 16.60
C LEU A 78 3.87 4.95 15.62
N VAL A 79 3.98 4.45 14.39
CA VAL A 79 4.70 5.11 13.30
C VAL A 79 3.69 5.53 12.24
N ASP A 80 3.87 6.68 11.65
CA ASP A 80 3.10 7.15 10.51
C ASP A 80 3.88 6.95 9.20
N PHE A 81 3.26 7.17 8.05
CA PHE A 81 3.88 7.08 6.73
C PHE A 81 3.33 8.12 5.77
N ASP A 82 4.13 8.49 4.79
CA ASP A 82 3.65 9.26 3.65
C ASP A 82 2.81 8.36 2.73
N PRO A 83 1.58 8.75 2.35
CA PRO A 83 0.69 7.89 1.56
C PRO A 83 1.20 7.60 0.14
N ASP A 84 2.07 8.44 -0.42
CA ASP A 84 2.55 8.32 -1.79
C ASP A 84 3.90 7.60 -1.87
N THR A 85 4.81 7.87 -0.92
CA THR A 85 6.19 7.34 -0.91
C THR A 85 6.41 6.21 0.07
N LEU A 86 5.52 6.04 1.06
CA LEU A 86 5.66 5.14 2.22
C LEU A 86 6.91 5.44 3.08
N GLU A 87 7.44 6.65 3.02
CA GLU A 87 8.44 7.11 3.95
C GLU A 87 7.87 7.16 5.36
N MET A 88 8.61 6.58 6.32
CA MET A 88 8.17 6.52 7.72
C MET A 88 8.24 7.90 8.37
N LYS A 89 7.18 8.27 9.09
CA LYS A 89 7.01 9.55 9.79
C LYS A 89 6.67 9.32 11.26
N PRO A 90 6.97 10.28 12.14
CA PRO A 90 6.48 10.24 13.52
C PRO A 90 4.96 10.16 13.60
N GLY A 91 4.47 9.09 14.26
CA GLY A 91 3.08 8.89 14.64
C GLY A 91 2.88 9.14 16.14
N LEU A 92 2.28 8.19 16.86
CA LEU A 92 2.20 8.21 18.33
C LEU A 92 3.59 8.07 18.98
N ALA A 93 4.55 7.43 18.32
CA ALA A 93 5.97 7.57 18.63
C ALA A 93 6.52 8.81 17.93
N LYS A 94 7.04 9.76 18.70
CA LYS A 94 7.65 11.00 18.19
C LYS A 94 9.06 10.79 17.62
N ALA A 95 9.73 9.71 18.06
CA ALA A 95 11.06 9.29 17.60
C ALA A 95 11.29 7.82 17.95
N TRP A 96 12.22 7.19 17.22
CA TRP A 96 12.72 5.85 17.52
C TRP A 96 14.15 5.69 17.06
N ASN A 97 14.87 4.76 17.70
CA ASN A 97 16.23 4.40 17.31
C ASN A 97 16.56 2.96 17.70
N PHE A 98 17.57 2.42 17.05
CA PHE A 98 18.13 1.11 17.34
C PHE A 98 19.51 1.30 18.00
N PRO A 99 19.64 1.20 19.35
CA PRO A 99 20.94 1.25 20.04
C PRO A 99 21.86 0.08 19.66
N ASP A 100 21.26 -1.05 19.32
CA ASP A 100 21.89 -2.23 18.76
C ASP A 100 20.91 -2.94 17.79
N SER A 101 21.38 -3.97 17.11
CA SER A 101 20.60 -4.64 16.05
C SER A 101 19.35 -5.39 16.56
N THR A 102 19.19 -5.58 17.85
CA THR A 102 18.11 -6.35 18.48
C THR A 102 17.32 -5.55 19.50
N THR A 103 17.50 -4.23 19.54
CA THR A 103 16.80 -3.35 20.48
C THR A 103 16.25 -2.15 19.73
N LEU A 104 14.91 -1.98 19.76
CA LEU A 104 14.22 -0.78 19.27
C LEU A 104 13.69 0.02 20.46
N VAL A 105 14.14 1.26 20.61
CA VAL A 105 13.62 2.21 21.60
C VAL A 105 12.69 3.20 20.91
N MET A 106 11.51 3.43 21.47
CA MET A 106 10.52 4.37 20.94
C MET A 106 10.13 5.38 22.01
N ASP A 107 10.26 6.67 21.69
CA ASP A 107 9.80 7.79 22.53
C ASP A 107 8.39 8.19 22.12
N LEU A 108 7.45 8.11 23.05
CA LEU A 108 6.02 8.32 22.81
C LEU A 108 5.63 9.80 22.99
N ARG A 109 4.55 10.21 22.33
CA ARG A 109 3.94 11.52 22.56
C ARG A 109 3.26 11.55 23.92
N GLU A 110 3.33 12.72 24.53
CA GLU A 110 2.67 13.04 25.80
C GLU A 110 1.33 13.75 25.53
N GLY A 111 0.38 13.63 26.46
CA GLY A 111 -0.91 14.31 26.38
C GLY A 111 -1.89 13.77 25.33
N VAL A 112 -1.62 12.61 24.74
CA VAL A 112 -2.56 11.92 23.86
C VAL A 112 -3.57 11.15 24.72
N GLU A 113 -4.86 11.22 24.35
CA GLU A 113 -5.95 10.50 24.99
C GLU A 113 -6.63 9.55 23.99
N PHE A 114 -7.07 8.40 24.50
CA PHE A 114 -8.01 7.54 23.77
C PHE A 114 -9.40 8.19 23.72
N HIS A 115 -10.28 7.72 22.84
CA HIS A 115 -11.64 8.25 22.67
C HIS A 115 -12.48 8.19 23.94
N ASP A 116 -12.16 7.29 24.88
CA ASP A 116 -12.79 7.16 26.19
C ASP A 116 -12.19 8.07 27.27
N GLY A 117 -11.23 8.92 26.91
CA GLY A 117 -10.56 9.85 27.82
C GLY A 117 -9.43 9.24 28.65
N THR A 118 -9.12 7.95 28.46
CA THR A 118 -7.97 7.34 29.14
C THR A 118 -6.66 7.76 28.47
N PRO A 119 -5.55 7.91 29.22
CA PRO A 119 -4.29 8.36 28.64
C PRO A 119 -3.65 7.31 27.75
N PHE A 120 -2.98 7.75 26.69
CA PHE A 120 -2.04 6.95 25.91
C PHE A 120 -0.64 7.09 26.54
N ASP A 121 -0.06 5.97 26.91
CA ASP A 121 1.25 5.88 27.57
C ASP A 121 1.99 4.60 27.19
N ALA A 122 3.14 4.36 27.80
CA ALA A 122 3.97 3.19 27.56
C ALA A 122 3.29 1.87 27.96
N GLU A 123 2.45 1.87 29.00
CA GLU A 123 1.68 0.69 29.42
C GLU A 123 0.61 0.33 28.38
N ALA A 124 -0.02 1.34 27.77
CA ALA A 124 -0.98 1.12 26.70
C ALA A 124 -0.30 0.50 25.44
N VAL A 125 0.91 0.95 25.08
CA VAL A 125 1.68 0.36 23.98
C VAL A 125 2.03 -1.10 24.29
N LYS A 126 2.58 -1.36 25.48
CA LYS A 126 2.89 -2.72 25.92
C LYS A 126 1.66 -3.63 25.86
N PHE A 127 0.52 -3.19 26.40
CA PHE A 127 -0.73 -3.94 26.36
C PHE A 127 -1.14 -4.33 24.93
N ASN A 128 -1.12 -3.39 24.00
CA ASN A 128 -1.54 -3.61 22.61
C ASN A 128 -0.61 -4.59 21.88
N LEU A 129 0.71 -4.43 22.03
CA LEU A 129 1.68 -5.30 21.39
C LEU A 129 1.68 -6.71 22.00
N ASP A 130 1.63 -6.83 23.33
CA ASP A 130 1.51 -8.13 24.00
C ASP A 130 0.24 -8.87 23.58
N ARG A 131 -0.91 -8.16 23.54
CA ARG A 131 -2.18 -8.69 23.03
C ARG A 131 -2.05 -9.18 21.59
N SER A 132 -1.43 -8.37 20.72
CA SER A 132 -1.21 -8.71 19.31
C SER A 132 -0.32 -9.96 19.13
N MET A 133 0.64 -10.18 20.02
CA MET A 133 1.54 -11.34 19.98
C MET A 133 0.94 -12.61 20.61
N THR A 134 0.03 -12.49 21.58
CA THR A 134 -0.42 -13.62 22.40
C THR A 134 -1.84 -14.07 22.13
N ASP A 135 -2.76 -13.17 21.75
CA ASP A 135 -4.17 -13.51 21.49
C ASP A 135 -4.28 -14.45 20.29
N GLN A 136 -5.07 -15.53 20.45
CA GLN A 136 -5.28 -16.51 19.37
C GLN A 136 -6.07 -15.95 18.19
N ARG A 137 -6.86 -14.88 18.39
CA ARG A 137 -7.61 -14.18 17.34
C ARG A 137 -6.73 -13.27 16.49
N SER A 138 -5.47 -13.05 16.89
CA SER A 138 -4.59 -12.09 16.25
C SER A 138 -4.20 -12.51 14.83
N ASN A 139 -4.54 -11.66 13.87
CA ASN A 139 -4.11 -11.75 12.47
C ASN A 139 -2.81 -10.97 12.19
N VAL A 140 -2.27 -10.25 13.17
CA VAL A 140 -1.00 -9.50 13.08
C VAL A 140 0.15 -10.18 13.83
N LYS A 141 -0.10 -11.32 14.45
CA LYS A 141 0.91 -12.08 15.18
C LYS A 141 2.13 -12.44 14.31
N SER A 142 1.89 -12.79 13.05
CA SER A 142 2.96 -13.09 12.09
C SER A 142 3.86 -11.90 11.80
N ASP A 143 3.39 -10.68 11.97
CA ASP A 143 4.13 -9.45 11.70
C ASP A 143 5.11 -9.11 12.83
N LEU A 144 4.82 -9.62 14.03
CA LEU A 144 5.57 -9.37 15.26
C LEU A 144 6.44 -10.55 15.69
N THR A 145 6.66 -11.55 14.83
CA THR A 145 7.43 -12.77 15.18
C THR A 145 8.86 -12.50 15.60
N THR A 146 9.46 -11.43 15.11
CA THR A 146 10.81 -11.00 15.49
C THR A 146 10.87 -10.33 16.86
N VAL A 147 9.75 -9.87 17.43
CA VAL A 147 9.69 -9.27 18.77
C VAL A 147 9.75 -10.36 19.83
N ALA A 148 10.67 -10.22 20.78
CA ALA A 148 10.81 -11.11 21.93
C ALA A 148 9.98 -10.62 23.12
N SER A 149 10.08 -9.32 23.44
CA SER A 149 9.37 -8.68 24.55
C SER A 149 9.19 -7.17 24.30
N VAL A 150 8.20 -6.60 24.98
CA VAL A 150 7.96 -5.16 25.07
C VAL A 150 8.15 -4.73 26.53
N GLU A 151 9.05 -3.80 26.76
CA GLU A 151 9.42 -3.32 28.10
C GLU A 151 9.03 -1.85 28.24
N VAL A 152 8.40 -1.49 29.35
CA VAL A 152 8.15 -0.10 29.73
C VAL A 152 9.43 0.44 30.36
N THR A 153 10.11 1.34 29.66
CA THR A 153 11.39 1.91 30.14
C THR A 153 11.23 3.34 30.67
N GLY A 154 10.03 3.90 30.54
CA GLY A 154 9.62 5.18 31.10
C GLY A 154 8.11 5.39 30.90
N PRO A 155 7.50 6.44 31.48
CA PRO A 155 6.06 6.71 31.32
C PRO A 155 5.67 6.89 29.82
N HIS A 156 6.57 7.44 29.03
CA HIS A 156 6.40 7.68 27.60
C HIS A 156 7.57 7.11 26.78
N GLN A 157 8.11 5.98 27.20
CA GLN A 157 9.15 5.26 26.45
C GLN A 157 8.96 3.76 26.58
N VAL A 158 9.04 3.06 25.44
CA VAL A 158 9.04 1.61 25.36
C VAL A 158 10.29 1.12 24.66
N THR A 159 10.76 -0.06 25.10
CA THR A 159 11.86 -0.78 24.45
C THR A 159 11.35 -2.13 23.97
N LEU A 160 11.46 -2.38 22.68
CA LEU A 160 11.17 -3.67 22.06
C LEU A 160 12.47 -4.46 21.93
N LYS A 161 12.55 -5.62 22.61
CA LYS A 161 13.65 -6.57 22.42
C LYS A 161 13.33 -7.50 21.27
N LEU A 162 14.26 -7.73 20.38
CA LEU A 162 14.11 -8.55 19.19
C LEU A 162 14.85 -9.88 19.34
N LYS A 163 14.32 -10.94 18.76
CA LYS A 163 14.95 -12.28 18.66
C LYS A 163 16.05 -12.29 17.60
N ILE A 164 15.83 -11.55 16.53
CA ILE A 164 16.74 -11.36 15.39
C ILE A 164 16.63 -9.91 14.93
N PRO A 165 17.63 -9.35 14.25
CA PRO A 165 17.57 -8.02 13.68
C PRO A 165 16.34 -7.83 12.79
N ASN A 166 15.68 -6.66 12.91
CA ASN A 166 14.56 -6.27 12.05
C ASN A 166 14.52 -4.75 11.85
N ALA A 167 15.28 -4.26 10.88
CA ALA A 167 15.30 -2.85 10.50
C ALA A 167 13.95 -2.34 9.97
N GLY A 168 13.09 -3.23 9.52
CA GLY A 168 11.74 -2.91 9.01
C GLY A 168 10.66 -2.79 10.08
N LEU A 169 10.95 -3.06 11.35
CA LEU A 169 9.94 -3.04 12.41
C LEU A 169 9.17 -1.73 12.52
N PRO A 170 9.76 -0.53 12.35
CA PRO A 170 9.00 0.72 12.30
C PRO A 170 7.93 0.74 11.19
N ALA A 171 8.21 0.22 10.00
CA ALA A 171 7.23 0.14 8.92
C ALA A 171 6.10 -0.88 9.23
N ILE A 172 6.38 -1.94 9.97
CA ILE A 172 5.35 -2.86 10.49
C ILE A 172 4.44 -2.13 11.48
N LEU A 173 5.03 -1.30 12.35
CA LEU A 173 4.32 -0.51 13.36
C LEU A 173 3.64 0.75 12.80
N SER A 174 3.71 0.99 11.51
CA SER A 174 2.89 1.99 10.81
C SER A 174 1.55 1.45 10.29
N ASN A 175 1.36 0.14 10.40
CA ASN A 175 0.17 -0.57 9.96
C ASN A 175 -0.62 -1.10 11.18
N ARG A 176 -1.53 -2.06 10.97
CA ARG A 176 -2.44 -2.60 12.00
C ARG A 176 -1.75 -2.96 13.31
N ALA A 177 -0.57 -3.56 13.25
CA ALA A 177 0.19 -3.96 14.44
C ALA A 177 0.60 -2.78 15.33
N GLY A 178 0.70 -1.59 14.76
CA GLY A 178 1.04 -0.36 15.47
C GLY A 178 -0.15 0.53 15.82
N CYS A 179 -1.37 0.19 15.39
CA CYS A 179 -2.58 0.92 15.78
C CYS A 179 -2.92 0.69 17.25
N MET A 180 -3.16 1.76 18.01
CA MET A 180 -3.35 1.71 19.45
C MET A 180 -4.82 1.77 19.85
N LEU A 181 -5.26 0.73 20.57
CA LEU A 181 -6.60 0.55 21.12
C LEU A 181 -6.57 0.79 22.64
N SER A 182 -7.63 1.39 23.20
CA SER A 182 -7.74 1.63 24.63
C SER A 182 -7.71 0.32 25.44
N PRO A 183 -6.73 0.14 26.33
CA PRO A 183 -6.73 -1.01 27.24
C PRO A 183 -7.97 -1.08 28.15
N ALA A 184 -8.54 0.07 28.52
CA ALA A 184 -9.74 0.16 29.35
C ALA A 184 -10.95 -0.39 28.60
N SER A 185 -11.12 -0.07 27.32
CA SER A 185 -12.23 -0.57 26.50
C SER A 185 -12.20 -2.10 26.35
N VAL A 186 -11.01 -2.68 26.17
CA VAL A 186 -10.85 -4.14 26.07
C VAL A 186 -11.18 -4.82 27.39
N LYS A 187 -10.69 -4.29 28.52
CA LYS A 187 -10.94 -4.84 29.86
C LYS A 187 -12.41 -4.71 30.29
N ALA A 188 -13.16 -3.78 29.73
CA ALA A 188 -14.59 -3.61 30.02
C ALA A 188 -15.47 -4.70 29.39
N VAL A 189 -14.96 -5.46 28.41
CA VAL A 189 -15.68 -6.51 27.70
C VAL A 189 -15.18 -7.88 28.17
N ALA A 190 -16.07 -8.76 28.61
CA ALA A 190 -15.72 -10.02 29.30
C ALA A 190 -14.81 -10.94 28.46
N ASP A 191 -15.02 -11.01 27.14
CA ASP A 191 -14.19 -11.80 26.21
C ASP A 191 -13.12 -10.95 25.48
N GLY A 192 -13.02 -9.64 25.81
CA GLY A 192 -12.11 -8.71 25.17
C GLY A 192 -12.36 -8.51 23.68
N ASN A 193 -13.55 -8.83 23.19
CA ASN A 193 -13.93 -8.63 21.78
C ASN A 193 -14.51 -7.24 21.58
N VAL A 194 -13.72 -6.37 20.94
CA VAL A 194 -14.08 -4.97 20.62
C VAL A 194 -14.23 -4.74 19.12
N ASP A 195 -14.41 -5.79 18.34
CA ASP A 195 -14.57 -5.72 16.87
C ASP A 195 -15.65 -4.73 16.42
N ARG A 196 -16.67 -4.51 17.27
CA ARG A 196 -17.83 -3.65 17.01
C ARG A 196 -17.88 -2.38 17.85
N ALA A 197 -16.95 -2.18 18.75
CA ALA A 197 -16.89 -1.03 19.64
C ALA A 197 -15.45 -0.51 19.76
N PRO A 198 -14.86 -0.05 18.65
CA PRO A 198 -13.48 0.40 18.61
C PRO A 198 -13.30 1.69 19.41
N VAL A 199 -12.26 1.73 20.25
CA VAL A 199 -11.85 2.91 21.02
C VAL A 199 -10.37 3.17 20.76
N GLY A 200 -10.05 4.06 19.84
CA GLY A 200 -8.68 4.40 19.43
C GLY A 200 -8.25 5.77 19.91
N THR A 201 -7.18 6.28 19.31
CA THR A 201 -6.64 7.65 19.51
C THR A 201 -6.93 8.56 18.31
N GLY A 202 -7.54 8.02 17.26
CA GLY A 202 -7.65 8.63 15.94
C GLY A 202 -8.51 9.90 15.87
N PRO A 203 -8.55 10.53 14.69
CA PRO A 203 -9.25 11.81 14.49
C PRO A 203 -10.77 11.73 14.60
N PHE A 204 -11.34 10.55 14.52
CA PHE A 204 -12.79 10.34 14.65
C PHE A 204 -13.11 9.24 15.65
N LYS A 205 -14.25 9.40 16.34
CA LYS A 205 -14.81 8.44 17.30
C LYS A 205 -15.89 7.60 16.65
N PHE A 206 -15.95 6.33 17.01
CA PHE A 206 -16.99 5.41 16.55
C PHE A 206 -18.37 5.81 17.08
N VAL A 207 -19.38 5.76 16.22
CA VAL A 207 -20.80 6.02 16.58
C VAL A 207 -21.64 4.76 16.39
N GLU A 208 -21.68 4.22 15.18
CA GLU A 208 -22.46 3.04 14.87
C GLU A 208 -21.90 2.23 13.70
N TRP A 209 -22.23 0.94 13.66
CA TRP A 209 -22.01 0.08 12.52
C TRP A 209 -23.23 -0.82 12.28
N ARG A 210 -23.87 -0.63 11.15
CA ARG A 210 -24.93 -1.48 10.61
C ARG A 210 -24.37 -2.30 9.47
N ASP A 211 -24.38 -3.63 9.62
CA ASP A 211 -23.79 -4.55 8.64
C ASP A 211 -24.36 -4.35 7.25
N ASN A 212 -23.49 -4.31 6.25
CA ASN A 212 -23.79 -4.12 4.84
C ASN A 212 -24.60 -2.85 4.52
N ASP A 213 -24.58 -1.86 5.41
CA ASP A 213 -25.26 -0.59 5.25
C ASP A 213 -24.32 0.60 5.55
N LEU A 214 -23.90 0.78 6.81
CA LEU A 214 -23.26 2.02 7.24
C LEU A 214 -22.27 1.79 8.39
N ILE A 215 -21.13 2.47 8.31
CA ILE A 215 -20.31 2.80 9.49
C ILE A 215 -20.29 4.31 9.63
N LYS A 216 -20.58 4.80 10.84
CA LYS A 216 -20.58 6.21 11.16
C LYS A 216 -19.56 6.53 12.22
N VAL A 217 -18.81 7.59 11.99
CA VAL A 217 -17.85 8.14 12.96
C VAL A 217 -18.04 9.65 13.08
N GLU A 218 -17.77 10.22 14.25
CA GLU A 218 -17.87 11.64 14.55
C GLU A 218 -16.51 12.22 14.93
N ARG A 219 -16.36 13.53 14.84
CA ARG A 219 -15.12 14.25 15.17
C ARG A 219 -14.64 13.93 16.58
N ASN A 220 -13.37 13.59 16.74
CA ASN A 220 -12.68 13.62 18.01
C ASN A 220 -12.27 15.08 18.32
N THR A 221 -12.98 15.74 19.23
CA THR A 221 -12.69 17.12 19.62
C THR A 221 -11.39 17.27 20.41
N ASN A 222 -10.91 16.17 21.02
CA ASN A 222 -9.67 16.09 21.80
C ASN A 222 -8.53 15.46 21.00
N TYR A 223 -8.59 15.55 19.65
CA TYR A 223 -7.54 14.98 18.83
C TYR A 223 -6.21 15.70 19.04
N TRP A 224 -5.14 14.94 19.19
CA TRP A 224 -3.82 15.45 19.57
C TRP A 224 -3.13 16.32 18.51
N GLN A 225 -3.55 16.25 17.24
CA GLN A 225 -3.07 17.17 16.20
C GLN A 225 -3.93 18.43 16.16
N ASP A 226 -3.33 19.55 16.53
CA ASP A 226 -4.00 20.84 16.58
C ASP A 226 -4.70 21.19 15.26
N GLY A 227 -5.93 21.66 15.40
CA GLY A 227 -6.70 22.12 14.25
C GLY A 227 -7.38 21.03 13.44
N GLN A 228 -7.14 19.77 13.70
CA GLN A 228 -7.67 18.61 12.98
C GLN A 228 -8.62 17.79 13.89
N PRO A 229 -9.47 16.93 13.28
CA PRO A 229 -9.84 16.91 11.87
C PRO A 229 -10.73 18.12 11.50
N TYR A 230 -10.82 18.43 10.19
CA TYR A 230 -11.68 19.54 9.73
C TYR A 230 -13.15 19.14 9.65
N LEU A 231 -13.44 17.89 9.31
CA LEU A 231 -14.80 17.36 9.17
C LEU A 231 -15.49 17.18 10.53
N ASP A 232 -16.83 17.23 10.56
CA ASP A 232 -17.65 16.89 11.73
C ASP A 232 -17.81 15.38 11.91
N GLY A 233 -17.68 14.60 10.83
CA GLY A 233 -17.78 13.15 10.85
C GLY A 233 -17.63 12.54 9.46
N ILE A 234 -17.69 11.20 9.41
CA ILE A 234 -17.65 10.43 8.18
C ILE A 234 -18.75 9.36 8.22
N GLU A 235 -19.44 9.18 7.09
CA GLU A 235 -20.37 8.09 6.86
C GLU A 235 -19.82 7.17 5.74
N PHE A 236 -19.43 5.94 6.09
CA PHE A 236 -19.00 4.92 5.14
C PHE A 236 -20.19 4.06 4.76
N LYS A 237 -20.78 4.29 3.59
CA LYS A 237 -21.90 3.51 3.04
C LYS A 237 -21.36 2.30 2.27
N ILE A 238 -21.90 1.13 2.58
CA ILE A 238 -21.50 -0.12 1.93
C ILE A 238 -22.37 -0.33 0.69
N ILE A 239 -21.76 -0.25 -0.50
CA ILE A 239 -22.43 -0.40 -1.80
C ILE A 239 -21.59 -1.34 -2.65
N ASN A 240 -21.98 -2.62 -2.68
CA ASN A 240 -21.18 -3.70 -3.28
C ASN A 240 -21.07 -3.61 -4.81
N GLU A 241 -22.05 -2.98 -5.48
CA GLU A 241 -22.06 -2.83 -6.94
C GLU A 241 -21.30 -1.55 -7.32
N LEU A 242 -20.16 -1.71 -8.03
CA LEU A 242 -19.22 -0.63 -8.30
C LEU A 242 -19.79 0.50 -9.19
N ASN A 243 -20.68 0.18 -10.14
CA ASN A 243 -21.32 1.22 -10.94
C ASN A 243 -22.28 2.06 -10.08
N THR A 244 -23.00 1.43 -9.17
CA THR A 244 -23.87 2.11 -8.22
C THR A 244 -23.04 2.98 -7.28
N ALA A 245 -21.94 2.46 -6.71
CA ALA A 245 -21.03 3.23 -5.86
C ALA A 245 -20.50 4.48 -6.58
N ALA A 246 -20.04 4.36 -7.83
CA ALA A 246 -19.56 5.49 -8.61
C ALA A 246 -20.69 6.51 -8.89
N ARG A 247 -21.91 6.04 -9.22
CA ARG A 247 -23.08 6.89 -9.49
C ARG A 247 -23.55 7.68 -8.27
N THR A 248 -23.33 7.20 -7.05
CA THR A 248 -23.68 7.98 -5.85
C THR A 248 -22.91 9.30 -5.79
N VAL A 249 -21.66 9.34 -6.28
CA VAL A 249 -20.88 10.57 -6.35
C VAL A 249 -21.44 11.52 -7.41
N THR A 250 -21.70 11.02 -8.61
CA THR A 250 -22.31 11.82 -9.69
C THR A 250 -23.68 12.40 -9.27
N ALA A 251 -24.45 11.65 -8.49
CA ALA A 251 -25.78 12.08 -7.99
C ALA A 251 -25.69 12.97 -6.73
N GLY A 252 -24.52 13.27 -6.21
CA GLY A 252 -24.33 14.04 -4.98
C GLY A 252 -24.79 13.32 -3.70
N GLN A 253 -25.00 12.01 -3.74
CA GLN A 253 -25.40 11.19 -2.60
C GLN A 253 -24.18 10.71 -1.77
N ALA A 254 -23.01 10.65 -2.39
CA ALA A 254 -21.73 10.46 -1.74
C ALA A 254 -20.73 11.52 -2.24
N ASP A 255 -19.69 11.76 -1.47
CA ASP A 255 -18.62 12.70 -1.80
C ASP A 255 -17.40 11.97 -2.39
N ILE A 256 -17.20 10.70 -1.98
CA ILE A 256 -16.13 9.81 -2.48
C ILE A 256 -16.71 8.42 -2.72
N ALA A 257 -16.22 7.74 -3.76
CA ALA A 257 -16.37 6.29 -3.95
C ALA A 257 -14.98 5.64 -4.03
N LEU A 258 -14.71 4.70 -3.12
CA LEU A 258 -13.42 4.00 -2.98
C LEU A 258 -13.43 2.63 -3.65
N ASN A 259 -12.23 2.08 -3.88
CA ASN A 259 -12.00 0.71 -4.38
C ASN A 259 -12.75 0.41 -5.69
N LEU A 260 -12.82 1.39 -6.58
CA LEU A 260 -13.43 1.26 -7.89
C LEU A 260 -12.53 0.47 -8.85
N ALA A 261 -13.08 0.03 -9.99
CA ALA A 261 -12.32 -0.59 -11.07
C ALA A 261 -12.02 0.44 -12.18
N ALA A 262 -11.13 0.07 -13.09
CA ALA A 262 -10.67 0.94 -14.17
C ALA A 262 -11.81 1.50 -15.05
N GLN A 263 -12.87 0.73 -15.23
CA GLN A 263 -14.03 1.13 -16.02
C GLN A 263 -14.79 2.33 -15.41
N GLN A 264 -14.98 2.34 -14.08
CA GLN A 264 -15.63 3.45 -13.39
C GLN A 264 -14.79 4.72 -13.46
N ILE A 265 -13.45 4.58 -13.34
CA ILE A 265 -12.51 5.70 -13.51
C ILE A 265 -12.61 6.27 -14.94
N ALA A 266 -12.61 5.41 -15.96
CA ALA A 266 -12.71 5.83 -17.35
C ALA A 266 -14.03 6.57 -17.65
N LEU A 267 -15.12 6.16 -17.02
CA LEU A 267 -16.42 6.84 -17.13
C LEU A 267 -16.42 8.19 -16.40
N ALA A 268 -15.93 8.21 -15.15
CA ALA A 268 -15.92 9.42 -14.32
C ALA A 268 -15.02 10.54 -14.91
N ARG A 269 -13.95 10.20 -15.60
CA ARG A 269 -13.08 11.18 -16.30
C ARG A 269 -13.79 12.00 -17.39
N ARG A 270 -15.00 11.60 -17.80
CA ARG A 270 -15.82 12.33 -18.77
C ARG A 270 -16.67 13.42 -18.11
N ASP A 271 -16.77 13.41 -16.79
CA ASP A 271 -17.54 14.40 -16.02
C ASP A 271 -16.57 15.42 -15.40
N SER A 272 -16.67 16.67 -15.85
CA SER A 272 -15.81 17.76 -15.37
C SER A 272 -16.07 18.18 -13.92
N ASN A 273 -17.15 17.69 -13.29
CA ASN A 273 -17.48 17.97 -11.89
C ASN A 273 -16.85 16.93 -10.93
N LEU A 274 -16.19 15.92 -11.47
CA LEU A 274 -15.56 14.86 -10.71
C LEU A 274 -14.04 14.89 -10.84
N ALA A 275 -13.38 14.50 -9.78
CA ALA A 275 -11.98 14.14 -9.80
C ALA A 275 -11.81 12.61 -9.66
N THR A 276 -10.73 12.09 -10.22
CA THR A 276 -10.42 10.67 -10.17
C THR A 276 -9.01 10.44 -9.66
N THR A 277 -8.85 9.47 -8.79
CA THR A 277 -7.55 8.95 -8.36
C THR A 277 -7.33 7.57 -8.98
N ALA A 278 -6.17 7.35 -9.56
CA ALA A 278 -5.68 6.05 -10.00
C ALA A 278 -4.17 6.05 -9.87
N VAL A 279 -3.66 5.53 -8.76
CA VAL A 279 -2.22 5.43 -8.45
C VAL A 279 -1.83 3.97 -8.28
N PRO A 280 -0.66 3.52 -8.75
CA PRO A 280 -0.21 2.15 -8.55
C PRO A 280 -0.27 1.78 -7.06
N SER A 281 -0.86 0.62 -6.74
CA SER A 281 -0.98 0.13 -5.36
C SER A 281 0.07 -0.93 -5.06
N MET A 282 0.21 -1.29 -3.79
CA MET A 282 1.08 -2.40 -3.34
C MET A 282 0.49 -3.79 -3.65
N THR A 283 -0.61 -3.88 -4.38
CA THR A 283 -1.20 -5.17 -4.77
C THR A 283 -0.69 -5.60 -6.13
N VAL A 284 0.10 -6.67 -6.18
CA VAL A 284 0.54 -7.30 -7.43
C VAL A 284 -0.41 -8.42 -7.84
N TYR A 285 -0.87 -8.41 -9.09
CA TYR A 285 -1.44 -9.58 -9.72
C TYR A 285 -0.32 -10.47 -10.25
N THR A 286 -0.30 -11.73 -9.82
CA THR A 286 0.81 -12.65 -10.09
C THR A 286 0.32 -14.10 -10.20
N ALA A 287 1.19 -14.99 -10.63
CA ALA A 287 1.03 -16.41 -10.35
C ALA A 287 2.23 -16.91 -9.54
N LEU A 288 1.95 -17.79 -8.58
CA LEU A 288 2.95 -18.42 -7.73
C LEU A 288 3.14 -19.88 -8.16
N TYR A 289 4.34 -20.38 -8.01
CA TYR A 289 4.76 -21.70 -8.46
C TYR A 289 4.98 -22.68 -7.30
N ASN A 290 4.82 -23.98 -7.58
CA ASN A 290 5.42 -25.03 -6.77
C ASN A 290 6.76 -25.42 -7.42
N TYR A 291 7.88 -25.21 -6.72
CA TYR A 291 9.23 -25.48 -7.23
C TYR A 291 9.70 -26.92 -7.00
N VAL A 292 9.03 -27.69 -6.13
CA VAL A 292 9.49 -29.02 -5.72
C VAL A 292 8.86 -30.08 -6.62
N ASP A 293 7.53 -29.99 -6.76
CA ASP A 293 6.77 -31.00 -7.50
C ASP A 293 6.39 -30.43 -8.87
N GLY A 294 7.00 -30.98 -9.92
CA GLY A 294 6.66 -30.66 -11.30
C GLY A 294 7.68 -29.75 -12.00
N PRO A 295 7.28 -29.19 -13.15
CA PRO A 295 8.23 -28.58 -14.10
C PRO A 295 8.85 -27.28 -13.61
N PHE A 296 8.21 -26.56 -12.68
CA PHE A 296 8.74 -25.28 -12.18
C PHE A 296 9.95 -25.42 -11.25
N GLY A 297 10.45 -26.63 -10.97
CA GLY A 297 11.77 -26.85 -10.40
C GLY A 297 12.91 -26.32 -11.30
N ASP A 298 12.71 -26.38 -12.62
CA ASP A 298 13.64 -25.84 -13.61
C ASP A 298 13.43 -24.32 -13.80
N VAL A 299 14.47 -23.53 -13.55
CA VAL A 299 14.43 -22.07 -13.71
C VAL A 299 14.10 -21.65 -15.15
N ARG A 300 14.53 -22.43 -16.16
CA ARG A 300 14.27 -22.13 -17.57
C ARG A 300 12.78 -22.17 -17.90
N ILE A 301 12.01 -23.05 -17.26
CA ILE A 301 10.55 -23.12 -17.43
C ILE A 301 9.88 -21.90 -16.77
N ARG A 302 10.34 -21.48 -15.59
CA ARG A 302 9.84 -20.26 -14.93
C ARG A 302 10.15 -19.01 -15.75
N GLN A 303 11.37 -18.92 -16.31
CA GLN A 303 11.78 -17.84 -17.22
C GLN A 303 10.97 -17.86 -18.51
N ALA A 304 10.73 -19.03 -19.12
CA ALA A 304 9.90 -19.18 -20.30
C ALA A 304 8.48 -18.62 -20.07
N ALA A 305 7.86 -18.93 -18.94
CA ALA A 305 6.56 -18.34 -18.57
C ALA A 305 6.61 -16.83 -18.47
N ASN A 306 7.69 -16.27 -17.91
CA ASN A 306 7.87 -14.83 -17.79
C ASN A 306 8.09 -14.12 -19.15
N TYR A 307 8.84 -14.71 -20.09
CA TYR A 307 9.02 -14.19 -21.46
C TYR A 307 7.75 -14.32 -22.30
N ALA A 308 6.94 -15.36 -22.07
CA ALA A 308 5.68 -15.57 -22.79
C ALA A 308 4.61 -14.52 -22.47
N LEU A 309 4.74 -13.78 -21.35
CA LEU A 309 3.70 -12.88 -20.86
C LEU A 309 3.86 -11.46 -21.41
N ASN A 310 2.84 -10.96 -22.13
CA ASN A 310 2.74 -9.57 -22.55
C ASN A 310 2.03 -8.75 -21.47
N ARG A 311 2.81 -8.17 -20.56
CA ARG A 311 2.32 -7.40 -19.41
C ARG A 311 1.62 -6.10 -19.82
N GLU A 312 2.09 -5.45 -20.86
CA GLU A 312 1.47 -4.24 -21.41
C GLU A 312 0.06 -4.52 -21.93
N GLU A 313 -0.12 -5.65 -22.63
CA GLU A 313 -1.43 -6.05 -23.10
C GLU A 313 -2.37 -6.40 -21.93
N LEU A 314 -1.88 -7.14 -20.93
CA LEU A 314 -2.64 -7.43 -19.70
C LEU A 314 -3.12 -6.14 -19.04
N ASN A 315 -2.23 -5.16 -18.84
CA ASN A 315 -2.58 -3.88 -18.26
C ASN A 315 -3.58 -3.11 -19.12
N ARG A 316 -3.37 -3.05 -20.42
CA ARG A 316 -4.26 -2.36 -21.35
C ARG A 316 -5.66 -2.95 -21.37
N VAL A 317 -5.78 -4.28 -21.38
CA VAL A 317 -7.09 -4.98 -21.48
C VAL A 317 -7.82 -4.99 -20.14
N LEU A 318 -7.12 -5.31 -19.05
CA LEU A 318 -7.72 -5.56 -17.73
C LEU A 318 -7.83 -4.29 -16.88
N MET A 319 -6.87 -3.37 -17.03
CA MET A 319 -6.75 -2.17 -16.21
C MET A 319 -6.95 -0.87 -17.01
N LEU A 320 -7.28 -0.96 -18.32
CA LEU A 320 -7.39 0.19 -19.22
C LEU A 320 -6.14 1.11 -19.18
N GLY A 321 -4.97 0.52 -18.93
CA GLY A 321 -3.71 1.24 -18.80
C GLY A 321 -3.47 1.90 -17.44
N LEU A 322 -4.35 1.70 -16.44
CA LEU A 322 -4.25 2.35 -15.12
C LEU A 322 -3.42 1.56 -14.09
N GLY A 323 -3.04 0.31 -14.39
CA GLY A 323 -2.09 -0.46 -13.61
C GLY A 323 -0.64 -0.12 -13.97
N ASP A 324 0.31 -0.76 -13.29
CA ASP A 324 1.75 -0.67 -13.60
C ASP A 324 2.28 -2.05 -14.01
N PRO A 325 2.51 -2.29 -15.33
CA PRO A 325 3.12 -3.54 -15.80
C PRO A 325 4.51 -3.72 -15.19
N THR A 326 4.79 -4.88 -14.59
CA THR A 326 6.03 -5.03 -13.83
C THR A 326 6.49 -6.48 -13.71
N CYS A 327 7.80 -6.67 -13.53
CA CYS A 327 8.41 -7.94 -13.08
C CYS A 327 8.63 -7.97 -11.56
N SER A 328 8.17 -6.94 -10.83
CA SER A 328 8.35 -6.73 -9.39
C SER A 328 7.14 -7.14 -8.56
N ILE A 329 7.35 -7.32 -7.26
CA ILE A 329 6.26 -7.39 -6.26
C ILE A 329 5.91 -6.00 -5.69
N PHE A 330 6.58 -4.96 -6.15
CA PHE A 330 6.37 -3.56 -5.75
C PHE A 330 6.11 -2.67 -6.96
N PRO A 331 5.36 -1.58 -6.80
CA PRO A 331 5.23 -0.57 -7.85
C PRO A 331 6.58 0.08 -8.12
N ARG A 332 6.83 0.46 -9.38
CA ARG A 332 8.13 1.04 -9.80
C ARG A 332 8.52 2.33 -9.07
N SER A 333 7.55 3.03 -8.48
CA SER A 333 7.77 4.22 -7.67
C SER A 333 8.24 3.93 -6.24
N PHE A 334 8.17 2.67 -5.80
CA PHE A 334 8.56 2.30 -4.45
C PHE A 334 10.08 2.16 -4.34
N TRP A 335 10.67 2.73 -3.28
CA TRP A 335 12.11 2.78 -3.07
C TRP A 335 12.83 1.41 -3.07
N ALA A 336 12.12 0.34 -2.72
CA ALA A 336 12.67 -1.02 -2.71
C ALA A 336 12.58 -1.74 -4.07
N ALA A 337 11.90 -1.16 -5.07
CA ALA A 337 11.85 -1.72 -6.42
C ALA A 337 13.16 -1.37 -7.16
N ASP A 338 13.87 -2.38 -7.66
CA ASP A 338 15.06 -2.15 -8.47
C ASP A 338 14.67 -1.65 -9.87
N PRO A 339 14.99 -0.38 -10.24
CA PRO A 339 14.58 0.19 -11.51
C PRO A 339 15.19 -0.52 -12.72
N GLU A 340 16.29 -1.25 -12.56
CA GLU A 340 16.92 -2.00 -13.65
C GLU A 340 16.20 -3.32 -13.96
N THR A 341 15.41 -3.85 -13.02
CA THR A 341 14.78 -5.17 -13.14
C THR A 341 13.25 -5.16 -13.17
N VAL A 342 12.60 -4.02 -12.90
CA VAL A 342 11.12 -3.94 -12.96
C VAL A 342 10.55 -4.30 -14.35
N ASP A 343 11.32 -4.13 -15.41
CA ASP A 343 10.98 -4.47 -16.80
C ASP A 343 11.92 -5.53 -17.40
N TYR A 344 12.49 -6.40 -16.58
CA TYR A 344 13.51 -7.37 -16.98
C TYR A 344 13.04 -8.32 -18.10
N TYR A 345 11.85 -8.92 -17.95
CA TYR A 345 11.29 -9.82 -18.94
C TYR A 345 10.49 -9.04 -19.99
N LYS A 346 11.12 -8.76 -21.12
CA LYS A 346 10.40 -8.29 -22.31
C LYS A 346 9.65 -9.44 -22.97
N HIS A 347 8.44 -9.20 -23.46
CA HIS A 347 7.64 -10.22 -24.14
C HIS A 347 8.38 -10.77 -25.36
N ASP A 348 8.67 -12.09 -25.35
CA ASP A 348 9.40 -12.79 -26.38
C ASP A 348 8.99 -14.27 -26.41
N VAL A 349 8.04 -14.60 -27.28
CA VAL A 349 7.49 -15.97 -27.41
C VAL A 349 8.54 -16.94 -27.96
N ASP A 350 9.44 -16.50 -28.83
CA ASP A 350 10.45 -17.38 -29.42
C ASP A 350 11.54 -17.73 -28.38
N LYS A 351 11.94 -16.75 -27.57
CA LYS A 351 12.81 -17.01 -26.41
C LYS A 351 12.17 -17.96 -25.41
N ALA A 352 10.87 -17.81 -25.14
CA ALA A 352 10.13 -18.71 -24.26
C ALA A 352 10.13 -20.15 -24.79
N LYS A 353 9.87 -20.35 -26.09
CA LYS A 353 9.95 -21.68 -26.75
C LYS A 353 11.35 -22.27 -26.69
N SER A 354 12.39 -21.46 -26.93
CA SER A 354 13.79 -21.94 -26.83
C SER A 354 14.10 -22.48 -25.43
N LEU A 355 13.75 -21.71 -24.37
CA LEU A 355 13.95 -22.11 -22.99
C LEU A 355 13.19 -23.40 -22.63
N LEU A 356 11.96 -23.57 -23.13
CA LEU A 356 11.22 -24.82 -22.95
C LEU A 356 11.89 -26.01 -23.64
N ALA A 357 12.38 -25.81 -24.86
CA ALA A 357 13.09 -26.86 -25.59
C ALA A 357 14.40 -27.26 -24.88
N GLU A 358 15.19 -26.28 -24.42
CA GLU A 358 16.40 -26.48 -23.60
C GLU A 358 16.10 -27.19 -22.27
N ALA A 359 14.91 -26.97 -21.69
CA ALA A 359 14.44 -27.67 -20.49
C ALA A 359 13.85 -29.08 -20.77
N GLY A 360 13.90 -29.55 -22.04
CA GLY A 360 13.42 -30.88 -22.43
C GLY A 360 11.95 -30.94 -22.87
N HIS A 361 11.31 -29.78 -23.10
CA HIS A 361 9.89 -29.69 -23.50
C HIS A 361 9.67 -29.02 -24.85
N PRO A 362 10.29 -29.53 -25.98
CA PRO A 362 10.18 -28.89 -27.29
C PRO A 362 8.75 -28.87 -27.85
N ASN A 363 7.88 -29.78 -27.36
CA ASN A 363 6.46 -29.86 -27.75
C ASN A 363 5.52 -29.14 -26.75
N GLY A 364 6.09 -28.39 -25.82
CA GLY A 364 5.35 -27.70 -24.74
C GLY A 364 5.06 -28.61 -23.55
N ILE A 365 4.40 -27.99 -22.54
CA ILE A 365 4.03 -28.64 -21.27
C ILE A 365 2.59 -28.31 -20.90
N GLU A 366 1.99 -29.16 -20.06
CA GLU A 366 0.71 -28.91 -19.42
C GLU A 366 0.92 -28.62 -17.93
N ILE A 367 0.25 -27.59 -17.41
CA ILE A 367 0.37 -27.10 -16.04
C ILE A 367 -1.00 -27.11 -15.38
N GLU A 368 -1.16 -27.84 -14.28
CA GLU A 368 -2.35 -27.74 -13.44
C GLU A 368 -2.29 -26.45 -12.62
N ALA A 369 -3.33 -25.61 -12.74
CA ALA A 369 -3.38 -24.29 -12.11
C ALA A 369 -4.71 -24.05 -11.39
N TRP A 370 -4.64 -23.31 -10.29
CA TRP A 370 -5.78 -22.83 -9.52
C TRP A 370 -6.03 -21.35 -9.78
N GLY A 371 -7.29 -20.95 -9.73
CA GLY A 371 -7.68 -19.54 -9.84
C GLY A 371 -9.03 -19.28 -9.19
N TRP A 372 -9.51 -18.03 -9.27
CA TRP A 372 -10.76 -17.61 -8.67
C TRP A 372 -11.88 -17.54 -9.71
N PRO A 373 -13.16 -17.79 -9.31
CA PRO A 373 -14.27 -17.93 -10.25
C PRO A 373 -15.00 -16.61 -10.56
N ASP A 374 -14.61 -15.48 -9.94
CA ASP A 374 -15.22 -14.20 -10.25
C ASP A 374 -14.86 -13.74 -11.68
N GLN A 375 -15.76 -12.95 -12.29
CA GLN A 375 -15.65 -12.57 -13.70
C GLN A 375 -14.31 -11.90 -14.05
N ALA A 376 -13.83 -10.99 -13.21
CA ALA A 376 -12.57 -10.29 -13.48
C ALA A 376 -11.35 -11.23 -13.40
N SER A 377 -11.38 -12.18 -12.45
CA SER A 377 -10.36 -13.22 -12.32
C SER A 377 -10.39 -14.20 -13.50
N VAL A 378 -11.56 -14.64 -13.94
CA VAL A 378 -11.71 -15.53 -15.11
C VAL A 378 -11.17 -14.84 -16.35
N GLN A 379 -11.56 -13.59 -16.63
CA GLN A 379 -11.06 -12.85 -17.79
C GLN A 379 -9.52 -12.73 -17.79
N ARG A 380 -8.93 -12.43 -16.63
CA ARG A 380 -7.47 -12.38 -16.46
C ARG A 380 -6.82 -13.74 -16.73
N GLN A 381 -7.37 -14.81 -16.16
CA GLN A 381 -6.89 -16.18 -16.30
C GLN A 381 -6.94 -16.66 -17.77
N GLU A 382 -7.99 -16.34 -18.49
CA GLU A 382 -8.12 -16.66 -19.91
C GLU A 382 -7.06 -15.96 -20.77
N LEU A 383 -6.82 -14.67 -20.51
CA LEU A 383 -5.82 -13.89 -21.23
C LEU A 383 -4.39 -14.42 -20.96
N ILE A 384 -4.07 -14.73 -19.70
CA ILE A 384 -2.79 -15.33 -19.32
C ILE A 384 -2.64 -16.72 -20.00
N SER A 385 -3.67 -17.56 -19.93
CA SER A 385 -3.66 -18.89 -20.54
C SER A 385 -3.41 -18.83 -22.04
N SER A 386 -4.06 -17.87 -22.72
CA SER A 386 -3.86 -17.64 -24.15
C SER A 386 -2.43 -17.23 -24.50
N GLN A 387 -1.83 -16.32 -23.73
CA GLN A 387 -0.46 -15.86 -23.95
C GLN A 387 0.56 -16.99 -23.67
N LEU A 388 0.43 -17.71 -22.57
CA LEU A 388 1.30 -18.83 -22.22
C LEU A 388 1.21 -19.97 -23.25
N ALA A 389 0.01 -20.24 -23.79
CA ALA A 389 -0.20 -21.27 -24.81
C ALA A 389 0.56 -20.98 -26.12
N GLN A 390 0.78 -19.70 -26.48
CA GLN A 390 1.59 -19.33 -27.65
C GLN A 390 3.04 -19.80 -27.55
N ALA A 391 3.57 -19.88 -26.31
CA ALA A 391 4.90 -20.41 -26.04
C ALA A 391 4.91 -21.93 -25.81
N GLY A 392 3.75 -22.60 -25.79
CA GLY A 392 3.63 -24.02 -25.53
C GLY A 392 3.34 -24.38 -24.06
N ILE A 393 3.08 -23.42 -23.20
CA ILE A 393 2.67 -23.66 -21.81
C ILE A 393 1.14 -23.66 -21.75
N ARG A 394 0.53 -24.83 -21.64
CA ARG A 394 -0.93 -25.01 -21.60
C ARG A 394 -1.41 -25.12 -20.16
N LEU A 395 -2.20 -24.15 -19.69
CA LEU A 395 -2.78 -24.18 -18.36
C LEU A 395 -4.07 -25.01 -18.35
N LYS A 396 -4.11 -26.04 -17.51
CA LYS A 396 -5.35 -26.71 -17.08
C LYS A 396 -5.85 -26.00 -15.81
N LEU A 397 -6.56 -24.91 -16.02
CA LEU A 397 -6.95 -24.01 -14.97
C LEU A 397 -8.30 -24.41 -14.38
N THR A 398 -8.37 -24.52 -13.04
CA THR A 398 -9.57 -24.87 -12.29
C THR A 398 -9.95 -23.70 -11.39
N PRO A 399 -10.97 -22.89 -11.74
CA PRO A 399 -11.48 -21.83 -10.90
C PRO A 399 -12.28 -22.41 -9.72
N VAL A 400 -11.91 -22.03 -8.50
CA VAL A 400 -12.62 -22.41 -7.27
C VAL A 400 -12.64 -21.20 -6.30
N PRO A 401 -13.52 -21.21 -5.28
CA PRO A 401 -13.55 -20.13 -4.29
C PRO A 401 -12.17 -19.84 -3.69
N PRO A 402 -11.81 -18.58 -3.38
CA PRO A 402 -10.46 -18.20 -2.96
C PRO A 402 -9.91 -19.03 -1.80
N ALA A 403 -10.71 -19.28 -0.76
CA ALA A 403 -10.28 -20.09 0.38
C ALA A 403 -9.93 -21.53 -0.03
N GLN A 404 -10.68 -22.12 -0.95
CA GLN A 404 -10.42 -23.45 -1.49
C GLN A 404 -9.16 -23.47 -2.38
N ALA A 405 -8.99 -22.48 -3.26
CA ALA A 405 -7.78 -22.37 -4.09
C ALA A 405 -6.52 -22.26 -3.21
N MET A 406 -6.57 -21.43 -2.16
CA MET A 406 -5.49 -21.26 -1.21
C MET A 406 -5.19 -22.55 -0.43
N SER A 407 -6.21 -23.27 0.03
CA SER A 407 -6.05 -24.57 0.69
C SER A 407 -5.42 -25.60 -0.25
N ASN A 408 -6.00 -25.78 -1.43
CA ASN A 408 -5.51 -26.75 -2.41
C ASN A 408 -4.04 -26.53 -2.74
N PHE A 409 -3.64 -25.28 -3.00
CA PHE A 409 -2.28 -24.97 -3.45
C PHE A 409 -1.26 -24.90 -2.31
N PHE A 410 -1.52 -24.12 -1.25
CA PHE A 410 -0.51 -23.85 -0.21
C PHE A 410 -0.49 -24.89 0.92
N ILE A 411 -1.63 -25.53 1.23
CA ILE A 411 -1.73 -26.50 2.32
C ILE A 411 -1.63 -27.93 1.79
N GLU A 412 -2.49 -28.27 0.82
CA GLU A 412 -2.55 -29.61 0.24
C GLU A 412 -1.50 -29.82 -0.85
N LYS A 413 -0.82 -28.77 -1.31
CA LYS A 413 0.26 -28.75 -2.33
C LYS A 413 -0.15 -29.38 -3.66
N ARG A 414 -1.44 -29.22 -4.03
CA ARG A 414 -1.98 -29.74 -5.30
C ARG A 414 -1.81 -28.71 -6.42
N GLY A 415 -1.43 -29.18 -7.62
CA GLY A 415 -1.17 -28.34 -8.78
C GLY A 415 0.21 -27.67 -8.75
N GLN A 416 0.59 -27.10 -9.89
CA GLN A 416 1.91 -26.50 -10.08
C GLN A 416 1.89 -24.97 -10.00
N MET A 417 0.69 -24.34 -10.12
CA MET A 417 0.54 -22.90 -10.18
C MET A 417 -0.76 -22.43 -9.50
N ILE A 418 -0.74 -21.23 -8.91
CA ILE A 418 -1.95 -20.50 -8.54
C ILE A 418 -1.89 -19.07 -9.10
N VAL A 419 -2.97 -18.65 -9.77
CA VAL A 419 -3.13 -17.26 -10.26
C VAL A 419 -3.91 -16.45 -9.23
N THR A 420 -3.25 -15.49 -8.57
CA THR A 420 -3.81 -14.80 -7.41
C THR A 420 -3.26 -13.37 -7.28
N PRO A 421 -4.04 -12.40 -6.76
CA PRO A 421 -3.45 -11.17 -6.27
C PRO A 421 -2.69 -11.41 -4.96
N THR A 422 -1.66 -10.61 -4.74
CA THR A 422 -0.90 -10.57 -3.49
C THR A 422 -0.80 -9.13 -3.03
N GLY A 423 -1.37 -8.84 -1.87
CA GLY A 423 -1.24 -7.52 -1.23
C GLY A 423 0.17 -7.31 -0.70
N GLY A 424 0.72 -6.15 -0.96
CA GLY A 424 2.01 -5.75 -0.42
C GLY A 424 1.90 -5.14 0.97
N LEU A 425 3.03 -5.05 1.62
CA LEU A 425 3.22 -4.40 2.91
C LEU A 425 4.16 -3.20 2.75
N PRO A 426 4.06 -2.19 3.61
CA PRO A 426 5.03 -1.10 3.63
C PRO A 426 6.47 -1.57 3.87
N GLU A 427 6.64 -2.73 4.53
CA GLU A 427 7.93 -3.33 4.81
C GLU A 427 8.33 -4.36 3.74
N PRO A 428 9.34 -4.04 2.89
CA PRO A 428 9.68 -4.88 1.75
C PRO A 428 10.30 -6.23 2.13
N SER A 429 11.13 -6.32 3.17
CA SER A 429 11.76 -7.58 3.58
C SER A 429 10.71 -8.62 3.99
N ILE A 430 9.69 -8.19 4.74
CA ILE A 430 8.57 -9.05 5.16
C ILE A 430 7.72 -9.49 3.95
N ALA A 431 7.57 -8.65 2.93
CA ALA A 431 6.86 -9.04 1.71
C ALA A 431 7.56 -10.21 1.00
N TYR A 432 8.88 -10.16 0.90
CA TYR A 432 9.68 -11.27 0.38
C TYR A 432 9.61 -12.52 1.26
N GLU A 433 9.79 -12.37 2.59
CA GLU A 433 9.66 -13.48 3.54
C GLU A 433 8.33 -14.20 3.38
N ARG A 434 7.21 -13.49 3.37
CA ARG A 434 5.87 -14.06 3.25
C ARG A 434 5.61 -14.81 1.96
N MET A 435 6.34 -14.48 0.88
CA MET A 435 6.13 -15.11 -0.43
C MET A 435 7.08 -16.27 -0.70
N PHE A 436 8.34 -16.19 -0.28
CA PHE A 436 9.39 -17.09 -0.78
C PHE A 436 10.17 -17.83 0.30
N ALA A 437 10.06 -17.45 1.59
CA ALA A 437 10.70 -18.19 2.67
C ALA A 437 10.15 -19.62 2.79
N ALA A 438 10.97 -20.57 3.22
CA ALA A 438 10.59 -21.98 3.28
C ALA A 438 9.40 -22.27 4.19
N ASP A 439 9.27 -21.55 5.30
CA ASP A 439 8.18 -21.67 6.26
C ASP A 439 6.97 -20.79 5.94
N ALA A 440 7.09 -19.90 4.95
CA ALA A 440 6.02 -18.99 4.56
C ALA A 440 4.77 -19.74 4.07
N LEU A 441 3.59 -19.25 4.48
CA LEU A 441 2.32 -19.81 4.03
C LEU A 441 2.16 -19.75 2.50
N ARG A 442 2.65 -18.68 1.86
CA ARG A 442 2.52 -18.47 0.41
C ARG A 442 3.59 -19.19 -0.43
N ASN A 443 4.51 -19.91 0.20
CA ASN A 443 5.44 -20.80 -0.49
C ASN A 443 4.94 -22.25 -0.43
N ALA A 444 4.23 -22.69 -1.48
CA ALA A 444 3.73 -24.06 -1.57
C ALA A 444 4.86 -25.10 -1.57
N SER A 445 6.03 -24.75 -2.07
CA SER A 445 7.21 -25.62 -2.15
C SER A 445 7.80 -25.97 -0.79
N LYS A 446 7.60 -25.12 0.23
CA LYS A 446 8.26 -25.23 1.54
C LYS A 446 9.79 -25.38 1.43
N LYS A 447 10.34 -24.81 0.36
CA LYS A 447 11.77 -24.81 0.05
C LYS A 447 12.16 -23.43 -0.50
N GLU A 448 13.31 -22.94 -0.11
CA GLU A 448 13.92 -21.76 -0.71
C GLU A 448 14.82 -22.14 -1.88
N VAL A 449 14.94 -21.24 -2.83
CA VAL A 449 15.95 -21.36 -3.90
C VAL A 449 17.32 -21.01 -3.30
N ASP A 450 18.34 -21.78 -3.68
CA ASP A 450 19.70 -21.61 -3.16
C ASP A 450 20.20 -20.17 -3.38
N GLY A 451 20.72 -19.55 -2.33
CA GLY A 451 21.18 -18.17 -2.32
C GLY A 451 20.12 -17.13 -1.87
N TYR A 452 18.85 -17.52 -1.70
CA TYR A 452 17.77 -16.60 -1.28
C TYR A 452 17.94 -16.12 0.17
N ARG A 453 18.13 -17.04 1.13
CA ARG A 453 18.16 -16.74 2.57
C ARG A 453 19.18 -15.66 2.95
N PRO A 454 20.46 -15.72 2.54
CA PRO A 454 21.43 -14.68 2.86
C PRO A 454 21.04 -13.28 2.35
N LEU A 455 20.34 -13.21 1.23
CA LEU A 455 19.91 -11.92 0.66
C LEU A 455 18.78 -11.29 1.49
N VAL A 456 17.77 -12.08 1.89
CA VAL A 456 16.68 -11.56 2.70
C VAL A 456 17.14 -11.20 4.12
N ASP A 457 18.00 -12.02 4.74
CA ASP A 457 18.56 -11.76 6.07
C ASP A 457 19.38 -10.44 6.09
N ALA A 458 20.12 -10.17 5.02
CA ALA A 458 20.83 -8.91 4.86
C ALA A 458 19.88 -7.70 4.87
N THR A 459 18.74 -7.79 4.20
CA THR A 459 17.76 -6.68 4.17
C THR A 459 17.10 -6.40 5.52
N MET A 460 17.06 -7.38 6.41
CA MET A 460 16.52 -7.26 7.76
C MET A 460 17.54 -6.70 8.76
N SER A 461 18.83 -6.91 8.51
CA SER A 461 19.92 -6.55 9.44
C SER A 461 20.64 -5.24 9.11
N ILE A 462 20.33 -4.62 7.98
CA ILE A 462 20.92 -3.32 7.58
C ILE A 462 19.97 -2.19 7.98
N PHE A 463 20.41 -1.30 8.87
CA PHE A 463 19.65 -0.19 9.42
C PHE A 463 19.85 1.13 8.67
N ASP A 464 20.94 1.29 7.94
CA ASP A 464 21.14 2.43 7.05
C ASP A 464 20.24 2.29 5.82
N GLN A 465 19.44 3.34 5.53
CA GLN A 465 18.42 3.30 4.48
C GLN A 465 19.03 3.12 3.08
N GLU A 466 20.16 3.75 2.80
CA GLU A 466 20.78 3.67 1.47
C GLU A 466 21.39 2.29 1.23
N GLU A 467 22.10 1.75 2.20
CA GLU A 467 22.69 0.41 2.14
C GLU A 467 21.58 -0.67 2.12
N ARG A 468 20.50 -0.45 2.86
CA ARG A 468 19.34 -1.34 2.85
C ARG A 468 18.64 -1.34 1.49
N THR A 469 18.50 -0.19 0.85
CA THR A 469 17.98 -0.07 -0.52
C THR A 469 18.82 -0.89 -1.50
N LYS A 470 20.16 -0.79 -1.43
CA LYS A 470 21.06 -1.60 -2.26
C LYS A 470 20.90 -3.11 -2.01
N ALA A 471 20.72 -3.51 -0.76
CA ALA A 471 20.48 -4.92 -0.40
C ALA A 471 19.12 -5.40 -0.94
N LEU A 472 18.06 -4.58 -0.85
CA LEU A 472 16.75 -4.90 -1.39
C LEU A 472 16.75 -4.98 -2.93
N HIS A 473 17.49 -4.11 -3.62
CA HIS A 473 17.65 -4.21 -5.07
C HIS A 473 18.38 -5.51 -5.47
N LYS A 474 19.38 -5.96 -4.70
CA LYS A 474 20.05 -7.27 -4.93
C LYS A 474 19.06 -8.43 -4.74
N LEU A 475 18.25 -8.39 -3.69
CA LEU A 475 17.22 -9.40 -3.44
C LEU A 475 16.16 -9.38 -4.54
N HIS A 476 15.69 -8.20 -4.95
CA HIS A 476 14.74 -8.04 -6.05
C HIS A 476 15.29 -8.66 -7.34
N ARG A 477 16.53 -8.30 -7.72
CA ARG A 477 17.21 -8.85 -8.90
C ARG A 477 17.26 -10.37 -8.85
N PHE A 478 17.65 -10.95 -7.72
CA PHE A 478 17.69 -12.39 -7.54
C PHE A 478 16.30 -13.03 -7.76
N VAL A 479 15.23 -12.48 -7.17
CA VAL A 479 13.87 -12.98 -7.33
C VAL A 479 13.43 -12.94 -8.79
N VAL A 480 13.75 -11.88 -9.51
CA VAL A 480 13.43 -11.71 -10.93
C VAL A 480 14.24 -12.69 -11.80
N GLU A 481 15.56 -12.77 -11.63
CA GLU A 481 16.44 -13.66 -12.41
C GLU A 481 16.11 -15.14 -12.19
N GLN A 482 15.78 -15.52 -10.94
CA GLN A 482 15.32 -16.86 -10.60
C GLN A 482 13.85 -17.10 -10.98
N ALA A 483 13.16 -16.07 -11.50
CA ALA A 483 11.76 -16.13 -11.91
C ALA A 483 10.87 -16.79 -10.85
N LEU A 484 10.98 -16.35 -9.57
CA LEU A 484 10.33 -17.03 -8.45
C LEU A 484 8.79 -16.90 -8.47
N HIS A 485 8.25 -16.01 -9.29
CA HIS A 485 6.83 -15.86 -9.55
C HIS A 485 6.58 -15.33 -10.98
N LEU A 486 5.31 -15.25 -11.38
CA LEU A 486 4.91 -14.68 -12.67
C LEU A 486 4.13 -13.38 -12.43
N PRO A 487 4.81 -12.27 -12.18
CA PRO A 487 4.15 -10.97 -11.99
C PRO A 487 3.55 -10.50 -13.30
N GLN A 488 2.39 -9.86 -13.20
CA GLN A 488 1.61 -9.37 -14.34
C GLN A 488 1.62 -7.85 -14.37
N TYR A 489 1.05 -7.26 -13.33
CA TYR A 489 0.99 -5.81 -13.11
C TYR A 489 0.67 -5.51 -11.66
N MET A 490 1.07 -4.32 -11.19
CA MET A 490 0.52 -3.76 -9.96
C MET A 490 -0.88 -3.23 -10.25
N SER A 491 -1.81 -3.50 -9.34
CA SER A 491 -3.12 -2.88 -9.34
C SER A 491 -3.02 -1.37 -9.07
N ALA A 492 -4.13 -0.67 -9.10
CA ALA A 492 -4.16 0.74 -8.73
C ALA A 492 -5.18 0.98 -7.59
N SER A 493 -4.85 1.91 -6.70
CA SER A 493 -5.80 2.53 -5.79
C SER A 493 -6.70 3.47 -6.58
N MET A 494 -7.98 3.13 -6.71
CA MET A 494 -8.92 3.83 -7.58
C MET A 494 -10.07 4.42 -6.80
N ALA A 495 -10.29 5.72 -6.97
CA ALA A 495 -11.39 6.46 -6.36
C ALA A 495 -11.94 7.52 -7.31
N VAL A 496 -13.22 7.83 -7.13
CA VAL A 496 -13.89 8.98 -7.74
C VAL A 496 -14.38 9.88 -6.62
N HIS A 497 -14.20 11.18 -6.73
CA HIS A 497 -14.71 12.11 -5.73
C HIS A 497 -15.20 13.42 -6.34
N SER A 498 -16.10 14.10 -5.62
CA SER A 498 -16.54 15.44 -5.93
C SER A 498 -15.37 16.43 -5.87
N LEU A 499 -15.38 17.46 -6.71
CA LEU A 499 -14.43 18.57 -6.65
C LEU A 499 -14.50 19.37 -5.33
N ASN A 500 -15.59 19.22 -4.57
CA ASN A 500 -15.71 19.84 -3.25
C ASN A 500 -14.86 19.16 -2.18
N VAL A 501 -14.43 17.92 -2.39
CA VAL A 501 -13.50 17.23 -1.51
C VAL A 501 -12.10 17.74 -1.75
N LYS A 502 -11.45 18.25 -0.72
CA LYS A 502 -10.09 18.80 -0.77
C LYS A 502 -9.16 17.99 0.12
N ASP A 503 -7.88 17.96 -0.25
CA ASP A 503 -6.78 17.29 0.46
C ASP A 503 -6.99 15.76 0.66
N PHE A 504 -7.86 15.16 -0.15
CA PHE A 504 -8.02 13.72 -0.19
C PHE A 504 -6.87 13.06 -0.93
N ARG A 505 -6.20 12.11 -0.27
CA ARG A 505 -5.15 11.27 -0.84
C ARG A 505 -5.52 9.81 -0.71
N TYR A 506 -5.49 9.09 -1.83
CA TYR A 506 -5.68 7.66 -1.87
C TYR A 506 -4.38 7.02 -2.34
N GLY A 507 -3.50 6.74 -1.37
CA GLY A 507 -2.11 6.36 -1.62
C GLY A 507 -1.93 4.88 -2.01
N VAL A 508 -0.67 4.47 -2.09
CA VAL A 508 -0.26 3.16 -2.62
C VAL A 508 -0.72 1.95 -1.79
N ILE A 509 -1.01 2.10 -0.50
CA ILE A 509 -1.53 1.00 0.34
C ILE A 509 -3.06 0.93 0.42
N THR A 510 -3.79 1.71 -0.38
CA THR A 510 -5.26 1.73 -0.42
C THR A 510 -5.96 1.94 0.93
N SER A 511 -5.31 2.65 1.85
CA SER A 511 -5.79 2.94 3.20
C SER A 511 -5.80 4.44 3.43
N PRO A 512 -6.92 5.13 3.13
CA PRO A 512 -6.97 6.59 3.18
C PRO A 512 -6.94 7.11 4.61
N LYS A 513 -6.33 8.29 4.78
CA LYS A 513 -6.36 9.09 6.00
C LYS A 513 -7.24 10.31 5.78
N PHE A 514 -8.08 10.65 6.74
CA PHE A 514 -9.10 11.68 6.56
C PHE A 514 -8.93 12.92 7.47
N HIS A 515 -7.90 12.96 8.31
CA HIS A 515 -7.71 14.05 9.28
C HIS A 515 -7.46 15.41 8.61
N THR A 516 -6.85 15.43 7.42
CA THR A 516 -6.61 16.64 6.62
C THR A 516 -7.68 16.92 5.58
N VAL A 517 -8.64 16.00 5.38
CA VAL A 517 -9.69 16.17 4.38
C VAL A 517 -10.71 17.20 4.84
N TRP A 518 -11.16 18.06 3.91
CA TRP A 518 -12.19 19.03 4.17
C TRP A 518 -13.13 19.23 2.97
N LEU A 519 -14.30 19.78 3.22
CA LEU A 519 -15.32 20.03 2.20
C LEU A 519 -15.37 21.53 1.88
N ASP A 520 -15.13 21.87 0.60
CA ASP A 520 -15.33 23.20 0.06
C ASP A 520 -16.81 23.37 -0.29
N GLN A 521 -17.62 23.60 0.73
CA GLN A 521 -19.03 23.91 0.52
C GLN A 521 -19.12 25.39 0.12
N ALA A 522 -19.56 25.64 -1.12
CA ALA A 522 -19.84 26.97 -1.63
C ALA A 522 -21.03 27.61 -0.90
#